data_a6b7746e997e0fe32265ad84b1026dd9
#
_entry.id   a6b7746e997e0fe32265ad84b1026dd9
#
_cell.length_a   1.000
_cell.length_b   1.000
_cell.length_c   1.000
_cell.angle_alpha   90.00
_cell.angle_beta   90.00
_cell.angle_gamma   90.00
#
_symmetry.space_group_name_H-M   'P 1'
#
loop_
_entity.id
_entity.type
_entity.pdbx_description
1 polymer ?
#
loop_
_entity_poly.entity_id
_entity_poly.type
_entity_poly.pdbx_seq_one_letter_code
_entity_poly.pdbx_strand_id
1 'polypeptide(L)'
;TKKPMLILGHMDVVEANRADWKFDPFVFREENGYFLGRGTSDMKNGDVATTMAAIKLISEGFKPGRDIIFFYSGDEETRGIGATLGASKWRNLTDAEFGLNADGGGPSYDKDFRPIGFGISMAEKTFQTYFFTTRNPGGHSSRPRPDNAIYDLADALEKLRTYRFKPMQNEITRGYFAERAQREGNSPLGRAMRAWLANPNDGAAADAIEASPIEVGLTRTRCVATMLKAGHADNALPQMAEATVNCRIFPGVDPKTVQAELQQLVGPKVEVKPDPNYIGVPTPASPPRADIINAVKAASLRFHGPAMHVYPVMSTGASDGSFFRAKGIPVYDVDGSWGLSPEDERAHGLDERTPVRSMYDDVLHWEMLIRSLAS
;
A
#
# COMPACT_ATOMS: atom_id res chain seq x y z
N THR A 1 -9.41 -19.00 27.23
CA THR A 1 -8.43 -18.95 26.13
C THR A 1 -8.62 -17.65 25.37
N LYS A 2 -7.53 -16.97 25.04
CA LYS A 2 -7.56 -15.77 24.18
C LYS A 2 -8.04 -16.18 22.78
N LYS A 3 -8.67 -15.26 22.04
CA LYS A 3 -8.98 -15.51 20.62
C LYS A 3 -7.69 -15.70 19.81
N PRO A 4 -7.72 -16.44 18.69
CA PRO A 4 -6.58 -16.62 17.81
C PRO A 4 -5.96 -15.29 17.34
N MET A 5 -4.70 -15.34 16.95
CA MET A 5 -4.06 -14.29 16.14
C MET A 5 -3.79 -14.82 14.72
N LEU A 6 -3.87 -13.96 13.75
CA LEU A 6 -3.65 -14.27 12.34
C LEU A 6 -2.29 -13.69 11.91
N ILE A 7 -1.52 -14.46 11.15
CA ILE A 7 -0.31 -14.01 10.46
C ILE A 7 -0.58 -14.13 8.97
N LEU A 8 -0.42 -13.02 8.27
CA LEU A 8 -0.70 -12.88 6.84
C LEU A 8 0.58 -12.76 6.03
N GLY A 9 0.53 -13.28 4.82
CA GLY A 9 1.52 -13.09 3.76
C GLY A 9 0.96 -13.56 2.43
N HIS A 10 1.72 -13.37 1.33
CA HIS A 10 1.34 -13.87 0.02
C HIS A 10 2.51 -14.55 -0.70
N MET A 11 2.20 -15.61 -1.44
CA MET A 11 3.19 -16.46 -2.11
C MET A 11 3.40 -16.08 -3.58
N ASP A 12 2.46 -15.37 -4.19
CA ASP A 12 2.59 -14.89 -5.57
C ASP A 12 3.53 -13.69 -5.67
N VAL A 13 3.85 -13.31 -6.88
CA VAL A 13 4.73 -12.19 -7.21
C VAL A 13 4.27 -11.55 -8.51
N VAL A 14 4.53 -10.26 -8.71
CA VAL A 14 4.30 -9.62 -10.00
C VAL A 14 5.17 -10.23 -11.10
N GLU A 15 4.69 -10.17 -12.33
CA GLU A 15 5.43 -10.62 -13.51
C GLU A 15 6.77 -9.89 -13.65
N ALA A 16 7.74 -10.56 -14.24
CA ALA A 16 9.04 -9.99 -14.57
C ALA A 16 9.48 -10.44 -15.97
N ASN A 17 9.82 -9.47 -16.80
CA ASN A 17 10.41 -9.77 -18.11
C ASN A 17 11.91 -10.01 -17.94
N ARG A 18 12.35 -11.25 -18.21
CA ARG A 18 13.76 -11.65 -18.05
C ARG A 18 14.75 -10.77 -18.82
N ALA A 19 14.33 -10.24 -19.98
CA ALA A 19 15.20 -9.41 -20.82
C ALA A 19 15.56 -8.06 -20.19
N ASP A 20 14.80 -7.58 -19.24
CA ASP A 20 15.00 -6.27 -18.60
C ASP A 20 15.89 -6.36 -17.36
N TRP A 21 16.10 -7.59 -16.83
CA TRP A 21 16.89 -7.82 -15.61
C TRP A 21 18.33 -8.15 -15.93
N LYS A 22 19.23 -7.81 -14.99
CA LYS A 22 20.67 -8.17 -15.10
C LYS A 22 20.94 -9.67 -14.90
N PHE A 23 19.92 -10.41 -14.38
CA PHE A 23 19.97 -11.84 -14.11
C PHE A 23 18.55 -12.42 -14.29
N ASP A 24 18.41 -13.75 -14.29
CA ASP A 24 17.08 -14.37 -14.32
C ASP A 24 16.32 -14.06 -13.01
N PRO A 25 15.22 -13.29 -13.06
CA PRO A 25 14.48 -12.89 -11.86
C PRO A 25 13.88 -14.06 -11.06
N PHE A 26 13.69 -15.21 -11.68
CA PHE A 26 13.11 -16.40 -11.04
C PHE A 26 14.14 -17.43 -10.59
N VAL A 27 15.42 -17.08 -10.66
CA VAL A 27 16.52 -17.88 -10.09
C VAL A 27 17.09 -17.15 -8.90
N PHE A 28 16.70 -17.63 -7.70
CA PHE A 28 17.21 -17.11 -6.44
C PHE A 28 18.74 -17.21 -6.36
N ARG A 29 19.38 -16.15 -5.91
CA ARG A 29 20.83 -16.10 -5.69
C ARG A 29 21.20 -15.25 -4.49
N GLU A 30 22.35 -15.53 -3.93
CA GLU A 30 23.00 -14.68 -2.93
C GLU A 30 24.25 -14.08 -3.57
N GLU A 31 24.35 -12.75 -3.55
CA GLU A 31 25.48 -12.03 -4.11
C GLU A 31 25.70 -10.70 -3.39
N ASN A 32 26.95 -10.39 -3.05
CA ASN A 32 27.34 -9.12 -2.42
C ASN A 32 26.55 -8.77 -1.15
N GLY A 33 26.15 -9.77 -0.35
CA GLY A 33 25.40 -9.57 0.89
C GLY A 33 23.89 -9.32 0.69
N TYR A 34 23.38 -9.62 -0.52
CA TYR A 34 21.96 -9.55 -0.85
C TYR A 34 21.44 -10.89 -1.35
N PHE A 35 20.20 -11.18 -1.01
CA PHE A 35 19.36 -12.11 -1.73
C PHE A 35 18.72 -11.40 -2.90
N LEU A 36 18.83 -11.96 -4.11
CA LEU A 36 18.35 -11.37 -5.35
C LEU A 36 17.36 -12.31 -6.04
N GLY A 37 16.30 -11.73 -6.56
CA GLY A 37 15.25 -12.41 -7.29
C GLY A 37 13.89 -11.74 -7.09
N ARG A 38 12.96 -11.96 -8.00
CA ARG A 38 11.58 -11.50 -7.85
C ARG A 38 10.94 -12.18 -6.62
N GLY A 39 10.34 -11.38 -5.72
CA GLY A 39 9.75 -11.86 -4.48
C GLY A 39 10.71 -11.90 -3.29
N THR A 40 11.98 -11.45 -3.44
CA THR A 40 12.92 -11.41 -2.32
C THR A 40 12.63 -10.30 -1.33
N SER A 41 11.89 -9.29 -1.73
CA SER A 41 11.41 -8.22 -0.84
C SER A 41 9.89 -8.10 -0.81
N ASP A 42 9.20 -8.56 -1.87
CA ASP A 42 7.75 -8.53 -1.99
C ASP A 42 7.23 -9.91 -2.45
N MET A 43 6.76 -10.79 -1.50
CA MET A 43 7.06 -10.72 -0.07
C MET A 43 7.46 -12.09 0.48
N LYS A 44 8.14 -12.94 -0.35
CA LYS A 44 8.58 -14.28 0.10
C LYS A 44 9.56 -14.23 1.28
N ASN A 45 10.28 -13.10 1.48
CA ASN A 45 11.07 -12.86 2.69
C ASN A 45 10.20 -12.97 3.95
N GLY A 46 9.05 -12.28 3.98
CA GLY A 46 8.11 -12.31 5.09
C GLY A 46 7.49 -13.70 5.32
N ASP A 47 7.12 -14.41 4.23
CA ASP A 47 6.64 -15.80 4.32
C ASP A 47 7.68 -16.72 4.95
N VAL A 48 8.94 -16.60 4.53
CA VAL A 48 10.07 -17.37 5.09
C VAL A 48 10.32 -16.95 6.54
N ALA A 49 10.36 -15.67 6.85
CA ALA A 49 10.65 -15.18 8.19
C ALA A 49 9.60 -15.66 9.21
N THR A 50 8.33 -15.51 8.90
CA THR A 50 7.21 -15.94 9.76
C THR A 50 7.19 -17.46 9.93
N THR A 51 7.42 -18.22 8.85
CA THR A 51 7.49 -19.70 8.90
C THR A 51 8.69 -20.16 9.72
N MET A 52 9.87 -19.59 9.53
CA MET A 52 11.07 -19.98 10.28
C MET A 52 10.96 -19.61 11.76
N ALA A 53 10.37 -18.47 12.08
CA ALA A 53 10.06 -18.10 13.47
C ALA A 53 9.13 -19.13 14.13
N ALA A 54 8.09 -19.60 13.44
CA ALA A 54 7.20 -20.64 13.92
C ALA A 54 7.93 -21.98 14.15
N ILE A 55 8.75 -22.42 13.20
CA ILE A 55 9.55 -23.64 13.32
C ILE A 55 10.48 -23.55 14.53
N LYS A 56 11.17 -22.43 14.68
CA LYS A 56 12.06 -22.17 15.83
C LYS A 56 11.29 -22.27 17.16
N LEU A 57 10.17 -21.59 17.28
CA LEU A 57 9.32 -21.63 18.47
C LEU A 57 8.85 -23.03 18.82
N ILE A 58 8.44 -23.81 17.82
CA ILE A 58 8.03 -25.23 18.02
C ILE A 58 9.23 -26.05 18.49
N SER A 59 10.39 -25.89 17.89
CA SER A 59 11.62 -26.63 18.24
C SER A 59 12.09 -26.34 19.69
N GLU A 60 11.83 -25.15 20.19
CA GLU A 60 12.13 -24.71 21.55
C GLU A 60 11.03 -25.08 22.56
N GLY A 61 9.97 -25.74 22.10
CA GLY A 61 8.87 -26.17 22.95
C GLY A 61 7.96 -25.05 23.43
N PHE A 62 7.91 -23.90 22.73
CA PHE A 62 7.02 -22.81 23.08
C PHE A 62 5.55 -23.27 23.09
N LYS A 63 4.83 -22.88 24.12
CA LYS A 63 3.40 -23.19 24.31
C LYS A 63 2.60 -21.89 24.26
N PRO A 64 1.97 -21.58 23.13
CA PRO A 64 1.18 -20.36 23.02
C PRO A 64 -0.08 -20.41 23.86
N GLY A 65 -0.50 -19.26 24.40
CA GLY A 65 -1.75 -19.08 25.14
C GLY A 65 -2.97 -18.84 24.25
N ARG A 66 -2.77 -18.77 22.91
CA ARG A 66 -3.80 -18.66 21.88
C ARG A 66 -3.36 -19.41 20.62
N ASP A 67 -4.31 -19.75 19.77
CA ASP A 67 -4.00 -20.30 18.45
C ASP A 67 -3.35 -19.24 17.57
N ILE A 68 -2.39 -19.66 16.75
CA ILE A 68 -1.70 -18.84 15.76
C ILE A 68 -2.04 -19.39 14.39
N ILE A 69 -2.73 -18.61 13.58
CA ILE A 69 -3.19 -18.99 12.26
C ILE A 69 -2.26 -18.34 11.23
N PHE A 70 -1.61 -19.14 10.41
CA PHE A 70 -0.85 -18.66 9.24
C PHE A 70 -1.74 -18.76 8.01
N PHE A 71 -1.88 -17.64 7.31
CA PHE A 71 -2.66 -17.53 6.09
C PHE A 71 -1.79 -16.91 5.00
N TYR A 72 -1.40 -17.70 4.02
CA TYR A 72 -0.65 -17.25 2.86
C TYR A 72 -1.53 -17.35 1.63
N SER A 73 -1.80 -16.22 0.98
CA SER A 73 -2.57 -16.14 -0.26
C SER A 73 -1.68 -16.45 -1.47
N GLY A 74 -2.28 -16.58 -2.63
CA GLY A 74 -1.56 -16.86 -3.87
C GLY A 74 -1.99 -15.96 -5.02
N ASP A 75 -2.63 -14.83 -4.75
CA ASP A 75 -3.16 -13.91 -5.76
C ASP A 75 -3.33 -12.47 -5.26
N GLU A 76 -2.50 -12.05 -4.29
CA GLU A 76 -2.48 -10.69 -3.75
C GLU A 76 -2.18 -9.68 -4.86
N GLU A 77 -1.16 -9.96 -5.64
CA GLU A 77 -0.64 -9.13 -6.74
C GLU A 77 -1.58 -9.02 -7.95
N THR A 78 -2.74 -9.66 -7.87
CA THR A 78 -3.72 -9.67 -8.96
C THR A 78 -5.11 -9.25 -8.51
N ARG A 79 -5.88 -10.14 -7.85
CA ARG A 79 -7.28 -9.90 -7.52
C ARG A 79 -7.63 -10.07 -6.04
N GLY A 80 -6.74 -10.62 -5.23
CA GLY A 80 -6.98 -10.88 -3.81
C GLY A 80 -8.18 -11.79 -3.54
N ILE A 81 -8.46 -12.76 -4.44
CA ILE A 81 -9.56 -13.70 -4.26
C ILE A 81 -9.30 -14.58 -3.06
N GLY A 82 -8.05 -15.01 -2.86
CA GLY A 82 -7.61 -15.79 -1.71
C GLY A 82 -7.95 -15.10 -0.40
N ALA A 83 -7.52 -13.85 -0.24
CA ALA A 83 -7.80 -13.04 0.94
C ALA A 83 -9.31 -12.74 1.10
N THR A 84 -10.02 -12.49 -0.02
CA THR A 84 -11.48 -12.33 0.00
C THR A 84 -12.17 -13.58 0.54
N LEU A 85 -11.76 -14.77 0.11
CA LEU A 85 -12.29 -16.05 0.59
C LEU A 85 -11.90 -16.31 2.05
N GLY A 86 -10.65 -16.04 2.41
CA GLY A 86 -10.15 -16.11 3.77
C GLY A 86 -10.97 -15.26 4.72
N ALA A 87 -11.17 -14.00 4.40
CA ALA A 87 -11.92 -13.05 5.22
C ALA A 87 -13.44 -13.30 5.25
N SER A 88 -13.99 -14.15 4.35
CA SER A 88 -15.44 -14.39 4.23
C SER A 88 -15.82 -15.86 4.33
N LYS A 89 -15.71 -16.62 3.24
CA LYS A 89 -16.16 -18.02 3.14
C LYS A 89 -15.42 -18.94 4.12
N TRP A 90 -14.13 -18.69 4.33
CA TRP A 90 -13.28 -19.48 5.24
C TRP A 90 -13.10 -18.80 6.61
N ARG A 91 -13.99 -17.86 6.94
CA ARG A 91 -13.92 -17.11 8.21
C ARG A 91 -13.82 -18.01 9.44
N ASN A 92 -14.45 -19.17 9.44
CA ASN A 92 -14.36 -20.14 10.50
C ASN A 92 -12.95 -20.70 10.74
N LEU A 93 -12.06 -20.60 9.74
CA LEU A 93 -10.65 -21.02 9.82
C LEU A 93 -9.72 -19.83 10.15
N THR A 94 -10.15 -18.61 9.87
CA THR A 94 -9.33 -17.40 9.96
C THR A 94 -9.83 -16.41 11.00
N ASP A 95 -10.88 -16.74 11.77
CA ASP A 95 -11.40 -15.81 12.78
C ASP A 95 -10.37 -15.58 13.88
N ALA A 96 -9.96 -14.32 14.03
CA ALA A 96 -8.91 -13.91 14.94
C ALA A 96 -9.27 -12.59 15.65
N GLU A 97 -8.61 -12.34 16.77
CA GLU A 97 -8.71 -11.06 17.49
C GLU A 97 -8.07 -9.92 16.70
N PHE A 98 -6.97 -10.23 16.05
CA PHE A 98 -6.21 -9.32 15.17
C PHE A 98 -5.32 -10.13 14.22
N GLY A 99 -4.86 -9.48 13.15
CA GLY A 99 -3.85 -9.99 12.23
C GLY A 99 -2.56 -9.18 12.30
N LEU A 100 -1.44 -9.85 12.11
CA LEU A 100 -0.14 -9.27 11.79
C LEU A 100 0.16 -9.64 10.34
N ASN A 101 0.55 -8.67 9.53
CA ASN A 101 0.87 -8.86 8.13
C ASN A 101 2.36 -8.61 7.90
N ALA A 102 3.00 -9.50 7.16
CA ALA A 102 4.41 -9.40 6.80
C ALA A 102 4.63 -8.66 5.46
N ASP A 103 3.55 -8.11 4.89
CA ASP A 103 3.54 -7.43 3.60
C ASP A 103 3.56 -5.90 3.77
N GLY A 104 4.41 -5.40 4.64
CA GLY A 104 4.56 -3.95 4.82
C GLY A 104 4.88 -3.53 6.23
N GLY A 105 4.98 -2.22 6.41
CA GLY A 105 5.55 -1.66 7.62
C GLY A 105 7.07 -1.82 7.65
N GLY A 106 7.63 -1.92 8.85
CA GLY A 106 9.04 -2.28 9.03
C GLY A 106 10.00 -1.12 9.16
N PRO A 107 11.25 -1.45 9.46
CA PRO A 107 12.31 -0.48 9.67
C PRO A 107 12.98 -0.09 8.35
N SER A 108 13.37 1.17 8.24
CA SER A 108 14.07 1.72 7.08
C SER A 108 15.29 2.55 7.50
N TYR A 109 16.31 2.53 6.67
CA TYR A 109 17.57 3.26 6.84
C TYR A 109 17.86 4.11 5.60
N ASP A 110 18.57 5.23 5.79
CA ASP A 110 19.15 5.96 4.68
C ASP A 110 20.40 5.27 4.13
N LYS A 111 20.94 5.78 3.04
CA LYS A 111 22.19 5.26 2.41
C LYS A 111 23.41 5.24 3.32
N ASP A 112 23.42 6.00 4.41
CA ASP A 112 24.49 6.08 5.40
C ASP A 112 24.20 5.21 6.64
N PHE A 113 23.22 4.31 6.55
CA PHE A 113 22.72 3.44 7.66
C PHE A 113 22.20 4.22 8.86
N ARG A 114 21.69 5.44 8.67
CA ARG A 114 20.97 6.17 9.73
C ARG A 114 19.52 5.75 9.76
N PRO A 115 18.95 5.46 10.93
CA PRO A 115 17.55 5.07 11.03
C PRO A 115 16.60 6.16 10.51
N ILE A 116 15.76 5.81 9.52
CA ILE A 116 14.64 6.66 9.11
C ILE A 116 13.47 6.45 10.05
N GLY A 117 13.17 5.20 10.40
CA GLY A 117 12.15 4.83 11.37
C GLY A 117 11.53 3.46 11.09
N PHE A 118 10.70 2.99 12.01
CA PHE A 118 9.93 1.77 11.92
C PHE A 118 8.44 2.13 11.78
N GLY A 119 7.86 1.94 10.60
CA GLY A 119 6.45 2.14 10.36
C GLY A 119 5.62 0.93 10.77
N ILE A 120 4.58 1.10 11.59
CA ILE A 120 3.52 0.10 11.76
C ILE A 120 2.38 0.53 10.85
N SER A 121 2.12 -0.19 9.73
CA SER A 121 1.02 0.15 8.87
C SER A 121 -0.30 -0.32 9.49
N MET A 122 -1.15 0.64 9.78
CA MET A 122 -2.45 0.42 10.45
C MET A 122 -3.62 0.83 9.57
N ALA A 123 -3.34 1.37 8.40
CA ALA A 123 -4.32 1.79 7.42
C ALA A 123 -3.74 1.71 6.01
N GLU A 124 -4.61 1.48 5.04
CA GLU A 124 -4.25 1.43 3.63
C GLU A 124 -5.28 2.18 2.81
N LYS A 125 -4.84 2.71 1.67
CA LYS A 125 -5.76 3.29 0.72
C LYS A 125 -6.49 2.21 -0.06
N THR A 126 -7.76 2.46 -0.36
CA THR A 126 -8.53 1.59 -1.24
C THR A 126 -8.09 1.83 -2.68
N PHE A 127 -7.64 0.78 -3.34
CA PHE A 127 -7.37 0.77 -4.78
C PHE A 127 -8.69 0.75 -5.53
N GLN A 128 -8.85 1.62 -6.55
CA GLN A 128 -9.99 1.58 -7.44
C GLN A 128 -9.61 2.13 -8.82
N THR A 129 -9.95 1.40 -9.85
CA THR A 129 -9.82 1.87 -11.22
C THR A 129 -11.17 2.34 -11.76
N TYR A 130 -11.15 3.47 -12.48
CA TYR A 130 -12.27 3.98 -13.25
C TYR A 130 -11.87 4.14 -14.72
N PHE A 131 -12.83 3.90 -15.61
CA PHE A 131 -12.70 4.21 -17.03
C PHE A 131 -13.39 5.53 -17.31
N PHE A 132 -12.66 6.46 -17.94
CA PHE A 132 -13.19 7.72 -18.47
C PHE A 132 -13.41 7.53 -19.96
N THR A 133 -14.64 7.40 -20.40
CA THR A 133 -14.99 7.10 -21.79
C THR A 133 -15.72 8.26 -22.42
N THR A 134 -15.26 8.70 -23.58
CA THR A 134 -15.93 9.68 -24.44
C THR A 134 -16.36 9.02 -25.74
N ARG A 135 -17.48 9.47 -26.30
CA ARG A 135 -18.00 8.94 -27.56
C ARG A 135 -18.40 10.06 -28.52
N ASN A 136 -18.22 9.81 -29.82
CA ASN A 136 -18.51 10.75 -30.87
C ASN A 136 -18.99 9.97 -32.14
N PRO A 137 -19.87 10.51 -32.96
CA PRO A 137 -20.25 9.84 -34.21
C PRO A 137 -19.08 9.60 -35.18
N GLY A 138 -17.95 10.29 -35.00
CA GLY A 138 -16.82 10.21 -35.92
C GLY A 138 -17.06 11.02 -37.21
N GLY A 139 -16.29 10.73 -38.23
CA GLY A 139 -16.37 11.37 -39.53
C GLY A 139 -15.04 11.37 -40.29
N HIS A 140 -15.01 11.98 -41.46
CA HIS A 140 -13.79 12.10 -42.26
C HIS A 140 -12.90 13.22 -41.74
N SER A 141 -11.62 12.96 -41.56
CA SER A 141 -10.66 13.92 -40.93
C SER A 141 -10.50 15.23 -41.71
N SER A 142 -10.77 15.22 -43.05
CA SER A 142 -10.74 16.44 -43.86
C SER A 142 -11.88 17.42 -43.55
N ARG A 143 -12.86 17.01 -42.74
CA ARG A 143 -13.98 17.82 -42.30
C ARG A 143 -14.01 17.86 -40.76
N PRO A 144 -13.06 18.56 -40.14
CA PRO A 144 -12.95 18.61 -38.70
C PRO A 144 -14.21 19.17 -38.05
N ARG A 145 -14.58 18.58 -36.89
CA ARG A 145 -15.73 19.01 -36.08
C ARG A 145 -15.22 19.63 -34.78
N PRO A 146 -15.97 20.55 -34.16
CA PRO A 146 -15.61 21.09 -32.85
C PRO A 146 -15.73 20.04 -31.74
N ASP A 147 -16.61 19.02 -31.93
CA ASP A 147 -16.77 17.89 -31.03
C ASP A 147 -15.87 16.72 -31.49
N ASN A 148 -14.99 16.27 -30.59
CA ASN A 148 -14.05 15.19 -30.88
C ASN A 148 -13.80 14.39 -29.59
N ALA A 149 -13.94 13.07 -29.68
CA ALA A 149 -13.79 12.21 -28.52
C ALA A 149 -12.40 12.34 -27.83
N ILE A 150 -11.35 12.51 -28.61
CA ILE A 150 -10.00 12.72 -28.05
C ILE A 150 -9.91 14.06 -27.30
N TYR A 151 -10.48 15.14 -27.87
CA TYR A 151 -10.41 16.46 -27.25
C TYR A 151 -11.26 16.52 -25.98
N ASP A 152 -12.47 15.96 -26.00
CA ASP A 152 -13.32 15.87 -24.81
C ASP A 152 -12.67 15.06 -23.69
N LEU A 153 -11.93 13.98 -24.03
CA LEU A 153 -11.14 13.22 -23.04
C LEU A 153 -9.93 13.99 -22.55
N ALA A 154 -9.22 14.69 -23.42
CA ALA A 154 -8.06 15.51 -23.04
C ALA A 154 -8.46 16.60 -22.03
N ASP A 155 -9.57 17.29 -22.27
CA ASP A 155 -10.13 18.28 -21.35
C ASP A 155 -10.49 17.67 -19.99
N ALA A 156 -11.02 16.45 -19.97
CA ALA A 156 -11.31 15.74 -18.73
C ALA A 156 -10.04 15.36 -17.95
N LEU A 157 -9.01 14.91 -18.66
CA LEU A 157 -7.71 14.57 -18.05
C LEU A 157 -6.98 15.81 -17.51
N GLU A 158 -7.10 16.96 -18.18
CA GLU A 158 -6.56 18.22 -17.67
C GLU A 158 -7.26 18.68 -16.38
N LYS A 159 -8.59 18.53 -16.32
CA LYS A 159 -9.33 18.76 -15.08
C LYS A 159 -8.87 17.82 -13.96
N LEU A 160 -8.71 16.51 -14.27
CA LEU A 160 -8.24 15.53 -13.30
C LEU A 160 -6.82 15.87 -12.80
N ARG A 161 -5.92 16.25 -13.68
CA ARG A 161 -4.51 16.58 -13.36
C ARG A 161 -4.42 17.71 -12.33
N THR A 162 -5.29 18.68 -12.45
CA THR A 162 -5.28 19.87 -11.58
C THR A 162 -6.19 19.72 -10.36
N TYR A 163 -7.06 18.71 -10.34
CA TYR A 163 -8.03 18.51 -9.27
C TYR A 163 -7.34 18.10 -7.95
N ARG A 164 -7.87 18.63 -6.86
CA ARG A 164 -7.45 18.31 -5.48
C ARG A 164 -8.65 17.87 -4.67
N PHE A 165 -8.71 16.58 -4.35
CA PHE A 165 -9.69 16.07 -3.39
C PHE A 165 -9.55 16.80 -2.05
N LYS A 166 -10.63 16.88 -1.31
CA LYS A 166 -10.64 17.50 0.02
C LYS A 166 -9.65 16.77 0.94
N PRO A 167 -8.83 17.50 1.72
CA PRO A 167 -7.95 16.88 2.73
C PRO A 167 -8.75 16.15 3.80
N MET A 168 -8.20 15.04 4.30
CA MET A 168 -8.80 14.17 5.30
C MET A 168 -7.76 13.73 6.32
N GLN A 169 -8.17 13.51 7.55
CA GLN A 169 -7.34 12.95 8.62
C GLN A 169 -8.03 11.74 9.25
N ASN A 170 -7.24 10.81 9.73
CA ASN A 170 -7.63 9.77 10.67
C ASN A 170 -6.62 9.72 11.82
N GLU A 171 -6.82 8.87 12.81
CA GLU A 171 -5.94 8.75 13.96
C GLU A 171 -4.50 8.38 13.54
N ILE A 172 -4.37 7.53 12.52
CA ILE A 172 -3.08 7.05 12.02
C ILE A 172 -2.29 8.18 11.36
N THR A 173 -2.90 8.91 10.42
CA THR A 173 -2.23 10.04 9.76
C THR A 173 -1.91 11.16 10.73
N ARG A 174 -2.75 11.39 11.76
CA ARG A 174 -2.43 12.34 12.83
C ARG A 174 -1.20 11.93 13.64
N GLY A 175 -1.12 10.64 14.01
CA GLY A 175 0.04 10.10 14.73
C GLY A 175 1.32 10.20 13.91
N TYR A 176 1.26 9.81 12.64
CA TYR A 176 2.38 9.92 11.70
C TYR A 176 2.89 11.36 11.57
N PHE A 177 2.01 12.29 11.21
CA PHE A 177 2.41 13.68 11.00
C PHE A 177 2.81 14.42 12.28
N ALA A 178 2.30 14.01 13.46
CA ALA A 178 2.76 14.54 14.73
C ALA A 178 4.24 14.18 14.99
N GLU A 179 4.62 12.93 14.76
CA GLU A 179 6.00 12.47 14.87
C GLU A 179 6.89 13.13 13.80
N ARG A 180 6.44 13.11 12.55
CA ARG A 180 7.18 13.70 11.42
C ARG A 180 7.44 15.20 11.61
N ALA A 181 6.43 15.95 12.08
CA ALA A 181 6.55 17.39 12.33
C ALA A 181 7.57 17.73 13.44
N GLN A 182 7.77 16.84 14.43
CA GLN A 182 8.81 17.02 15.44
C GLN A 182 10.21 16.88 14.83
N ARG A 183 10.40 15.85 14.00
CA ARG A 183 11.68 15.57 13.32
C ARG A 183 12.03 16.65 12.30
N GLU A 184 11.03 17.16 11.56
CA GLU A 184 11.19 18.27 10.60
C GLU A 184 11.46 19.63 11.28
N GLY A 185 11.17 19.75 12.56
CA GLY A 185 11.40 20.98 13.32
C GLY A 185 10.74 22.20 12.67
N ASN A 186 11.50 23.29 12.51
CA ASN A 186 11.01 24.55 11.91
C ASN A 186 11.19 24.64 10.40
N SER A 187 11.39 23.53 9.70
CA SER A 187 11.39 23.49 8.24
C SER A 187 10.03 23.94 7.67
N PRO A 188 9.96 24.37 6.40
CA PRO A 188 8.69 24.66 5.74
C PRO A 188 7.70 23.48 5.83
N LEU A 189 8.21 22.26 5.64
CA LEU A 189 7.42 21.02 5.71
C LEU A 189 6.89 20.77 7.13
N GLY A 190 7.73 20.91 8.17
CA GLY A 190 7.31 20.77 9.55
C GLY A 190 6.25 21.79 9.98
N ARG A 191 6.35 23.04 9.48
CA ARG A 191 5.29 24.04 9.72
C ARG A 191 3.97 23.67 9.04
N ALA A 192 4.03 23.20 7.78
CA ALA A 192 2.85 22.74 7.04
C ALA A 192 2.16 21.57 7.76
N MET A 193 2.93 20.57 8.22
CA MET A 193 2.41 19.44 9.00
C MET A 193 1.69 19.91 10.27
N ARG A 194 2.28 20.82 11.04
CA ARG A 194 1.63 21.36 12.25
C ARG A 194 0.37 22.16 11.93
N ALA A 195 0.36 22.96 10.87
CA ALA A 195 -0.82 23.71 10.43
C ALA A 195 -1.96 22.76 10.05
N TRP A 196 -1.67 21.73 9.25
CA TRP A 196 -2.66 20.73 8.86
C TRP A 196 -3.16 19.88 10.03
N LEU A 197 -2.31 19.53 11.00
CA LEU A 197 -2.71 18.84 12.22
C LEU A 197 -3.69 19.69 13.07
N ALA A 198 -3.47 21.00 13.12
CA ALA A 198 -4.34 21.93 13.82
C ALA A 198 -5.68 22.17 13.09
N ASN A 199 -5.64 22.19 11.76
CA ASN A 199 -6.83 22.38 10.91
C ASN A 199 -6.83 21.37 9.75
N PRO A 200 -7.59 20.26 9.86
CA PRO A 200 -7.67 19.24 8.81
C PRO A 200 -8.19 19.75 7.45
N ASN A 201 -8.88 20.89 7.44
CA ASN A 201 -9.41 21.50 6.22
C ASN A 201 -8.46 22.51 5.57
N ASP A 202 -7.26 22.70 6.11
CA ASP A 202 -6.25 23.57 5.53
C ASP A 202 -5.67 22.93 4.26
N GLY A 203 -6.27 23.27 3.11
CA GLY A 203 -5.88 22.79 1.81
C GLY A 203 -4.47 23.25 1.41
N ALA A 204 -4.08 24.48 1.80
CA ALA A 204 -2.74 24.99 1.48
C ALA A 204 -1.64 24.24 2.26
N ALA A 205 -1.89 23.95 3.54
CA ALA A 205 -0.98 23.13 4.33
C ALA A 205 -0.88 21.70 3.78
N ALA A 206 -2.02 21.09 3.41
CA ALA A 206 -2.03 19.77 2.78
C ALA A 206 -1.28 19.76 1.43
N ASP A 207 -1.44 20.78 0.59
CA ASP A 207 -0.71 20.91 -0.68
C ASP A 207 0.80 21.06 -0.45
N ALA A 208 1.21 21.83 0.56
CA ALA A 208 2.62 21.98 0.94
C ALA A 208 3.23 20.66 1.46
N ILE A 209 2.47 19.85 2.20
CA ILE A 209 2.88 18.50 2.61
C ILE A 209 3.06 17.61 1.39
N GLU A 210 2.06 17.55 0.51
CA GLU A 210 2.05 16.68 -0.66
C GLU A 210 2.99 17.12 -1.80
N ALA A 211 3.65 18.26 -1.67
CA ALA A 211 4.77 18.62 -2.53
C ALA A 211 6.05 17.78 -2.25
N SER A 212 6.11 17.12 -1.07
CA SER A 212 7.14 16.15 -0.75
C SER A 212 6.83 14.81 -1.42
N PRO A 213 7.76 14.21 -2.19
CA PRO A 213 7.55 12.88 -2.78
C PRO A 213 7.25 11.78 -1.76
N ILE A 214 7.78 11.89 -0.54
CA ILE A 214 7.56 10.93 0.54
C ILE A 214 6.13 11.05 1.12
N GLU A 215 5.59 12.26 1.17
CA GLU A 215 4.32 12.56 1.82
C GLU A 215 3.14 12.61 0.83
N VAL A 216 3.41 12.47 -0.47
CA VAL A 216 2.37 12.56 -1.50
C VAL A 216 1.30 11.50 -1.32
N GLY A 217 0.04 11.92 -1.31
CA GLY A 217 -1.09 11.02 -1.15
C GLY A 217 -1.46 10.69 0.31
N LEU A 218 -0.74 11.16 1.32
CA LEU A 218 -1.07 10.86 2.72
C LEU A 218 -2.18 11.75 3.29
N THR A 219 -2.49 12.88 2.66
CA THR A 219 -3.50 13.82 3.17
C THR A 219 -4.88 13.72 2.51
N ARG A 220 -5.02 12.98 1.40
CA ARG A 220 -6.29 12.92 0.63
C ARG A 220 -6.33 11.73 -0.34
N THR A 221 -7.51 11.51 -0.94
CA THR A 221 -7.65 10.66 -2.13
C THR A 221 -6.83 11.25 -3.29
N ARG A 222 -6.22 10.39 -4.10
CA ARG A 222 -5.46 10.76 -5.31
C ARG A 222 -5.87 9.86 -6.47
N CYS A 223 -6.08 10.47 -7.63
CA CYS A 223 -6.37 9.75 -8.87
C CYS A 223 -5.39 10.18 -9.97
N VAL A 224 -4.96 9.23 -10.78
CA VAL A 224 -4.00 9.47 -11.87
C VAL A 224 -4.40 8.64 -13.09
N ALA A 225 -4.29 9.21 -14.28
CA ALA A 225 -4.46 8.46 -15.52
C ALA A 225 -3.22 7.59 -15.77
N THR A 226 -3.43 6.30 -16.04
CA THR A 226 -2.35 5.31 -16.23
C THR A 226 -2.30 4.72 -17.63
N MET A 227 -3.44 4.69 -18.36
CA MET A 227 -3.51 4.18 -19.72
C MET A 227 -4.45 5.03 -20.57
N LEU A 228 -4.24 5.02 -21.91
CA LEU A 228 -5.04 5.75 -22.86
C LEU A 228 -5.24 4.93 -24.13
N LYS A 229 -6.48 4.90 -24.65
CA LYS A 229 -6.84 4.30 -25.95
C LYS A 229 -7.73 5.26 -26.71
N ALA A 230 -7.45 5.51 -27.99
CA ALA A 230 -8.29 6.40 -28.78
C ALA A 230 -8.11 6.17 -30.30
N GLY A 231 -9.20 6.42 -31.04
CA GLY A 231 -9.19 6.35 -32.51
C GLY A 231 -9.07 4.95 -33.08
N HIS A 232 -9.15 4.85 -34.40
CA HIS A 232 -9.05 3.58 -35.14
C HIS A 232 -8.39 3.72 -36.52
N ALA A 233 -8.27 4.96 -37.04
CA ALA A 233 -7.59 5.26 -38.29
C ALA A 233 -7.11 6.71 -38.31
N ASP A 234 -6.01 6.99 -39.00
CA ASP A 234 -5.35 8.29 -39.08
C ASP A 234 -6.16 9.33 -39.85
N ASN A 235 -7.04 8.88 -40.75
CA ASN A 235 -7.90 9.72 -41.61
C ASN A 235 -9.36 9.78 -41.15
N ALA A 236 -9.69 9.30 -39.95
CA ALA A 236 -11.04 9.31 -39.37
C ALA A 236 -11.09 10.05 -38.03
N LEU A 237 -12.17 10.80 -37.81
CA LEU A 237 -12.45 11.34 -36.49
C LEU A 237 -12.77 10.20 -35.51
N PRO A 238 -12.19 10.24 -34.26
CA PRO A 238 -12.32 9.15 -33.32
C PRO A 238 -13.77 8.99 -32.83
N GLN A 239 -14.28 7.76 -32.87
CA GLN A 239 -15.62 7.44 -32.36
C GLN A 239 -15.62 7.20 -30.85
N MET A 240 -14.47 6.90 -30.28
CA MET A 240 -14.27 6.65 -28.85
C MET A 240 -12.85 7.06 -28.43
N ALA A 241 -12.75 7.60 -27.24
CA ALA A 241 -11.51 7.68 -26.51
C ALA A 241 -11.76 7.26 -25.04
N GLU A 242 -10.80 6.54 -24.46
CA GLU A 242 -10.91 5.99 -23.12
C GLU A 242 -9.60 6.14 -22.37
N ALA A 243 -9.67 6.60 -21.13
CA ALA A 243 -8.55 6.59 -20.20
C ALA A 243 -8.83 5.66 -19.03
N THR A 244 -7.81 4.91 -18.62
CA THR A 244 -7.79 4.21 -17.35
C THR A 244 -7.28 5.17 -16.27
N VAL A 245 -8.10 5.40 -15.25
CA VAL A 245 -7.79 6.28 -14.13
C VAL A 245 -7.73 5.46 -12.86
N ASN A 246 -6.54 5.34 -12.27
CA ASN A 246 -6.35 4.67 -11.00
C ASN A 246 -6.48 5.66 -9.85
N CYS A 247 -7.27 5.30 -8.85
CA CYS A 247 -7.46 6.06 -7.64
C CYS A 247 -6.96 5.29 -6.42
N ARG A 248 -6.26 6.00 -5.55
CA ARG A 248 -5.90 5.58 -4.20
C ARG A 248 -6.76 6.36 -3.24
N ILE A 249 -7.86 5.74 -2.82
CA ILE A 249 -8.94 6.36 -2.05
C ILE A 249 -8.60 6.35 -0.57
N PHE A 250 -8.84 7.47 0.11
CA PHE A 250 -8.57 7.59 1.55
C PHE A 250 -9.39 6.56 2.36
N PRO A 251 -8.81 5.92 3.41
CA PRO A 251 -9.48 4.89 4.19
C PRO A 251 -10.87 5.29 4.67
N GLY A 252 -11.84 4.39 4.49
CA GLY A 252 -13.23 4.61 4.91
C GLY A 252 -14.09 5.39 3.92
N VAL A 253 -13.54 5.93 2.82
CA VAL A 253 -14.32 6.59 1.76
C VAL A 253 -14.86 5.54 0.79
N ASP A 254 -16.17 5.61 0.51
CA ASP A 254 -16.81 4.74 -0.48
C ASP A 254 -16.34 5.10 -1.90
N PRO A 255 -15.85 4.13 -2.69
CA PRO A 255 -15.49 4.35 -4.09
C PRO A 255 -16.62 4.96 -4.93
N LYS A 256 -17.89 4.68 -4.63
CA LYS A 256 -19.02 5.30 -5.31
C LYS A 256 -19.07 6.82 -5.11
N THR A 257 -18.69 7.31 -3.92
CA THR A 257 -18.59 8.75 -3.67
C THR A 257 -17.51 9.38 -4.53
N VAL A 258 -16.35 8.73 -4.65
CA VAL A 258 -15.27 9.18 -5.52
C VAL A 258 -15.69 9.16 -6.99
N GLN A 259 -16.40 8.10 -7.43
CA GLN A 259 -16.97 8.03 -8.79
C GLN A 259 -17.88 9.22 -9.09
N ALA A 260 -18.81 9.54 -8.18
CA ALA A 260 -19.73 10.64 -8.35
C ALA A 260 -19.01 12.00 -8.43
N GLU A 261 -17.99 12.20 -7.58
CA GLU A 261 -17.14 13.40 -7.58
C GLU A 261 -16.36 13.54 -8.88
N LEU A 262 -15.77 12.46 -9.37
CA LEU A 262 -15.08 12.42 -10.67
C LEU A 262 -16.05 12.70 -11.83
N GLN A 263 -17.24 12.11 -11.81
CA GLN A 263 -18.26 12.36 -12.84
C GLN A 263 -18.69 13.84 -12.86
N GLN A 264 -18.84 14.43 -11.69
CA GLN A 264 -19.16 15.87 -11.58
C GLN A 264 -18.00 16.73 -12.13
N LEU A 265 -16.76 16.36 -11.81
CA LEU A 265 -15.56 17.08 -12.27
C LEU A 265 -15.45 17.12 -13.78
N VAL A 266 -15.58 15.95 -14.43
CA VAL A 266 -15.36 15.84 -15.88
C VAL A 266 -16.59 16.29 -16.69
N GLY A 267 -17.79 16.26 -16.11
CA GLY A 267 -19.03 16.67 -16.74
C GLY A 267 -19.67 15.57 -17.63
N PRO A 268 -20.78 15.91 -18.33
CA PRO A 268 -21.63 14.91 -18.96
C PRO A 268 -21.09 14.33 -20.27
N LYS A 269 -20.05 14.91 -20.87
CA LYS A 269 -19.45 14.39 -22.10
C LYS A 269 -18.58 13.15 -21.87
N VAL A 270 -18.19 12.90 -20.65
CA VAL A 270 -17.33 11.79 -20.23
C VAL A 270 -18.11 10.88 -19.30
N GLU A 271 -18.21 9.62 -19.65
CA GLU A 271 -18.78 8.60 -18.78
C GLU A 271 -17.70 8.07 -17.84
N VAL A 272 -17.95 8.08 -16.53
CA VAL A 272 -17.05 7.54 -15.50
C VAL A 272 -17.64 6.24 -14.96
N LYS A 273 -16.99 5.11 -15.25
CA LYS A 273 -17.39 3.79 -14.77
C LYS A 273 -16.27 3.12 -13.99
N PRO A 274 -16.59 2.40 -12.89
CA PRO A 274 -15.60 1.56 -12.23
C PRO A 274 -15.21 0.38 -13.11
N ASP A 275 -14.01 -0.16 -12.88
CA ASP A 275 -13.63 -1.45 -13.49
C ASP A 275 -14.61 -2.54 -13.02
N PRO A 276 -15.31 -3.22 -13.94
CA PRO A 276 -16.27 -4.26 -13.56
C PRO A 276 -15.61 -5.51 -12.97
N ASN A 277 -14.32 -5.69 -13.18
CA ASN A 277 -13.57 -6.86 -12.70
C ASN A 277 -13.01 -6.69 -11.30
N TYR A 278 -12.94 -5.45 -10.81
CA TYR A 278 -12.44 -5.15 -9.46
C TYR A 278 -13.15 -3.93 -8.87
N ILE A 279 -13.81 -4.12 -7.75
CA ILE A 279 -14.41 -3.05 -6.96
C ILE A 279 -13.71 -3.00 -5.62
N GLY A 280 -13.03 -1.89 -5.37
CA GLY A 280 -12.34 -1.65 -4.11
C GLY A 280 -13.30 -1.67 -2.92
N VAL A 281 -12.88 -2.33 -1.85
CA VAL A 281 -13.65 -2.41 -0.62
C VAL A 281 -13.20 -1.31 0.33
N PRO A 282 -14.09 -0.41 0.77
CA PRO A 282 -13.74 0.59 1.78
C PRO A 282 -13.26 -0.08 3.05
N THR A 283 -12.04 0.24 3.46
CA THR A 283 -11.40 -0.40 4.60
C THR A 283 -11.15 0.61 5.70
N PRO A 284 -11.63 0.38 6.94
CA PRO A 284 -11.31 1.25 8.06
C PRO A 284 -9.85 1.07 8.47
N ALA A 285 -9.29 2.11 9.10
CA ALA A 285 -8.02 1.97 9.79
C ALA A 285 -8.14 1.00 10.97
N SER A 286 -7.13 0.19 11.23
CA SER A 286 -7.01 -0.58 12.46
C SER A 286 -6.79 0.35 13.65
N PRO A 287 -7.50 0.20 14.77
CA PRO A 287 -7.28 1.03 15.95
C PRO A 287 -5.88 0.75 16.53
N PRO A 288 -5.16 1.75 17.02
CA PRO A 288 -3.87 1.53 17.70
C PRO A 288 -4.04 0.58 18.89
N ARG A 289 -3.26 -0.49 18.92
CA ARG A 289 -3.23 -1.48 20.02
C ARG A 289 -1.91 -1.38 20.76
N ALA A 290 -1.98 -1.11 22.06
CA ALA A 290 -0.81 -0.92 22.90
C ALA A 290 0.07 -2.19 22.98
N ASP A 291 -0.55 -3.37 22.99
CA ASP A 291 0.17 -4.66 23.04
C ASP A 291 1.03 -4.86 21.77
N ILE A 292 0.49 -4.61 20.58
CA ILE A 292 1.21 -4.71 19.31
C ILE A 292 2.30 -3.66 19.22
N ILE A 293 1.96 -2.39 19.49
CA ILE A 293 2.92 -1.28 19.44
C ILE A 293 4.09 -1.54 20.40
N ASN A 294 3.83 -2.03 21.60
CA ASN A 294 4.89 -2.32 22.58
C ASN A 294 5.74 -3.52 22.16
N ALA A 295 5.14 -4.57 21.56
CA ALA A 295 5.88 -5.70 21.03
C ALA A 295 6.83 -5.28 19.91
N VAL A 296 6.34 -4.47 18.95
CA VAL A 296 7.18 -3.92 17.87
C VAL A 296 8.26 -3.00 18.40
N LYS A 297 7.96 -2.12 19.37
CA LYS A 297 8.97 -1.26 20.03
C LYS A 297 10.06 -2.06 20.72
N ALA A 298 9.71 -3.14 21.39
CA ALA A 298 10.68 -4.01 22.05
C ALA A 298 11.59 -4.72 21.03
N ALA A 299 11.03 -5.24 19.93
CA ALA A 299 11.79 -5.85 18.86
C ALA A 299 12.67 -4.80 18.14
N SER A 300 12.10 -3.64 17.80
CA SER A 300 12.85 -2.54 17.18
C SER A 300 14.04 -2.10 18.04
N LEU A 301 13.84 -1.91 19.35
CA LEU A 301 14.93 -1.56 20.26
C LEU A 301 16.03 -2.64 20.27
N ARG A 302 15.65 -3.91 20.21
CA ARG A 302 16.59 -5.04 20.25
C ARG A 302 17.47 -5.13 19.01
N PHE A 303 16.90 -4.91 17.81
CA PHE A 303 17.61 -5.12 16.55
C PHE A 303 18.16 -3.85 15.93
N HIS A 304 17.53 -2.70 16.19
CA HIS A 304 17.83 -1.43 15.52
C HIS A 304 18.29 -0.34 16.48
N GLY A 305 18.16 -0.56 17.79
CA GLY A 305 18.58 0.38 18.82
C GLY A 305 17.60 1.54 19.05
N PRO A 306 17.93 2.43 20.00
CA PRO A 306 17.02 3.47 20.48
C PRO A 306 16.78 4.62 19.49
N ALA A 307 17.61 4.73 18.45
CA ALA A 307 17.44 5.76 17.41
C ALA A 307 16.37 5.39 16.38
N MET A 308 15.92 4.13 16.36
CA MET A 308 14.84 3.67 15.47
C MET A 308 13.49 3.96 16.12
N HIS A 309 12.86 5.07 15.74
CA HIS A 309 11.54 5.46 16.24
C HIS A 309 10.44 4.64 15.60
N VAL A 310 9.51 4.13 16.40
CA VAL A 310 8.34 3.35 15.95
C VAL A 310 7.13 4.27 15.93
N TYR A 311 6.44 4.33 14.77
CA TYR A 311 5.27 5.21 14.57
C TYR A 311 4.21 4.56 13.66
N PRO A 312 2.93 4.96 13.81
CA PRO A 312 1.89 4.48 12.93
C PRO A 312 2.03 5.09 11.52
N VAL A 313 1.74 4.29 10.49
CA VAL A 313 1.72 4.77 9.11
C VAL A 313 0.42 4.34 8.41
N MET A 314 0.06 5.10 7.38
CA MET A 314 -0.96 4.73 6.40
C MET A 314 -0.25 4.40 5.10
N SER A 315 -0.37 3.16 4.63
CA SER A 315 0.13 2.78 3.32
C SER A 315 -0.66 3.47 2.21
N THR A 316 0.03 3.93 1.18
CA THR A 316 -0.60 4.37 -0.08
C THR A 316 -0.89 3.20 -1.02
N GLY A 317 -0.31 2.03 -0.75
CA GLY A 317 -0.62 0.74 -1.35
C GLY A 317 -1.86 0.08 -0.76
N ALA A 318 -2.04 -1.18 -1.07
CA ALA A 318 -3.05 -2.06 -0.51
C ALA A 318 -2.40 -3.44 -0.31
N SER A 319 -2.91 -4.22 0.62
CA SER A 319 -2.47 -5.59 0.89
C SER A 319 -3.67 -6.48 1.21
N ASP A 320 -3.44 -7.78 1.37
CA ASP A 320 -4.45 -8.73 1.84
C ASP A 320 -5.08 -8.33 3.18
N GLY A 321 -4.37 -7.58 4.01
CA GLY A 321 -4.87 -7.05 5.26
C GLY A 321 -6.16 -6.23 5.12
N SER A 322 -6.35 -5.57 3.97
CA SER A 322 -7.53 -4.77 3.67
C SER A 322 -8.82 -5.59 3.70
N PHE A 323 -8.82 -6.81 3.16
CA PHE A 323 -9.99 -7.70 3.13
C PHE A 323 -10.42 -8.13 4.53
N PHE A 324 -9.46 -8.42 5.40
CA PHE A 324 -9.73 -8.79 6.80
C PHE A 324 -10.22 -7.60 7.62
N ARG A 325 -9.61 -6.41 7.46
CA ARG A 325 -10.08 -5.17 8.09
C ARG A 325 -11.52 -4.83 7.70
N ALA A 326 -11.86 -4.97 6.42
CA ALA A 326 -13.23 -4.77 5.93
C ALA A 326 -14.25 -5.73 6.57
N LYS A 327 -13.80 -6.86 7.11
CA LYS A 327 -14.62 -7.86 7.80
C LYS A 327 -14.47 -7.84 9.34
N GLY A 328 -13.86 -6.76 9.87
CA GLY A 328 -13.77 -6.50 11.31
C GLY A 328 -12.64 -7.21 12.05
N ILE A 329 -11.65 -7.78 11.35
CA ILE A 329 -10.38 -8.18 11.97
C ILE A 329 -9.37 -7.05 11.74
N PRO A 330 -8.93 -6.31 12.78
CA PRO A 330 -7.88 -5.32 12.62
C PRO A 330 -6.56 -6.00 12.23
N VAL A 331 -5.87 -5.47 11.22
CA VAL A 331 -4.59 -5.98 10.72
C VAL A 331 -3.55 -4.88 10.80
N TYR A 332 -2.32 -5.26 11.17
CA TYR A 332 -1.16 -4.40 11.36
C TYR A 332 -0.01 -4.97 10.54
N ASP A 333 0.52 -4.17 9.61
CA ASP A 333 1.69 -4.60 8.86
C ASP A 333 2.93 -4.23 9.68
N VAL A 334 3.72 -5.24 10.00
CA VAL A 334 4.79 -5.16 11.02
C VAL A 334 6.02 -5.96 10.61
N ASP A 335 6.31 -6.01 9.31
CA ASP A 335 7.48 -6.71 8.81
C ASP A 335 8.76 -6.25 9.53
N GLY A 336 9.67 -7.17 9.80
CA GLY A 336 10.94 -6.90 10.46
C GLY A 336 12.10 -6.73 9.49
N SER A 337 11.89 -7.01 8.20
CA SER A 337 12.92 -6.83 7.19
C SER A 337 13.23 -5.34 6.98
N TRP A 338 14.50 -5.06 6.69
CA TRP A 338 14.98 -3.70 6.48
C TRP A 338 15.80 -3.58 5.19
N GLY A 339 15.78 -2.40 4.63
CA GLY A 339 16.58 -2.02 3.48
C GLY A 339 17.02 -0.56 3.55
N LEU A 340 17.84 -0.17 2.59
CA LEU A 340 18.27 1.22 2.41
C LEU A 340 17.29 1.95 1.50
N SER A 341 16.78 3.09 1.95
CA SER A 341 15.90 3.94 1.15
C SER A 341 16.70 5.04 0.45
N PRO A 342 16.55 5.22 -0.87
CA PRO A 342 15.68 4.48 -1.79
C PRO A 342 16.34 3.27 -2.47
N GLU A 343 17.59 2.91 -2.15
CA GLU A 343 18.42 1.98 -2.91
C GLU A 343 17.86 0.54 -2.99
N ASP A 344 17.18 0.10 -1.94
CA ASP A 344 16.58 -1.24 -1.83
C ASP A 344 15.05 -1.25 -2.00
N GLU A 345 14.43 -0.11 -2.29
CA GLU A 345 13.01 -0.01 -2.62
C GLU A 345 12.75 -0.49 -4.05
N ARG A 346 12.84 -1.82 -4.26
CA ARG A 346 12.77 -2.45 -5.58
C ARG A 346 11.59 -3.41 -5.77
N ALA A 347 10.69 -3.46 -4.82
CA ALA A 347 9.41 -4.16 -4.98
C ALA A 347 8.74 -3.72 -6.29
N HIS A 348 8.22 -4.68 -7.08
CA HIS A 348 7.69 -4.48 -8.44
C HIS A 348 8.69 -3.93 -9.48
N GLY A 349 9.89 -3.58 -9.06
CA GLY A 349 10.94 -3.02 -9.93
C GLY A 349 11.89 -4.07 -10.50
N LEU A 350 13.00 -3.58 -11.08
CA LEU A 350 14.07 -4.40 -11.62
C LEU A 350 15.11 -4.71 -10.53
N ASP A 351 15.77 -5.88 -10.70
CA ASP A 351 16.86 -6.32 -9.82
C ASP A 351 16.47 -6.28 -8.34
N GLU A 352 15.26 -6.77 -8.02
CA GLU A 352 14.73 -6.83 -6.67
C GLU A 352 15.67 -7.59 -5.74
N ARG A 353 15.81 -7.08 -4.50
CA ARG A 353 16.77 -7.60 -3.55
C ARG A 353 16.42 -7.30 -2.11
N THR A 354 16.91 -8.13 -1.19
CA THR A 354 16.85 -7.94 0.25
C THR A 354 18.20 -8.19 0.88
N PRO A 355 18.70 -7.36 1.81
CA PRO A 355 19.96 -7.65 2.51
C PRO A 355 19.89 -8.99 3.27
N VAL A 356 20.88 -9.83 3.12
CA VAL A 356 20.95 -11.14 3.80
C VAL A 356 20.78 -10.99 5.30
N ARG A 357 21.44 -10.01 5.90
CA ARG A 357 21.33 -9.74 7.34
C ARG A 357 19.91 -9.36 7.76
N SER A 358 19.21 -8.57 6.95
CA SER A 358 17.83 -8.17 7.17
C SER A 358 16.93 -9.38 7.34
N MET A 359 17.10 -10.40 6.49
CA MET A 359 16.32 -11.63 6.55
C MET A 359 16.48 -12.39 7.87
N TYR A 360 17.71 -12.47 8.41
CA TYR A 360 17.95 -13.12 9.70
C TYR A 360 17.39 -12.29 10.87
N ASP A 361 17.51 -10.97 10.82
CA ASP A 361 16.96 -10.08 11.83
C ASP A 361 15.43 -10.18 11.84
N ASP A 362 14.79 -10.35 10.68
CA ASP A 362 13.35 -10.49 10.54
C ASP A 362 12.81 -11.79 11.14
N VAL A 363 13.47 -12.93 10.93
CA VAL A 363 13.10 -14.19 11.61
C VAL A 363 13.05 -14.01 13.13
N LEU A 364 14.05 -13.33 13.70
CA LEU A 364 14.12 -13.07 15.13
C LEU A 364 13.09 -12.01 15.60
N HIS A 365 12.79 -11.04 14.75
CA HIS A 365 11.72 -10.08 14.97
C HIS A 365 10.37 -10.79 15.10
N TRP A 366 10.01 -11.63 14.14
CA TRP A 366 8.76 -12.40 14.18
C TRP A 366 8.70 -13.37 15.36
N GLU A 367 9.81 -14.00 15.72
CA GLU A 367 9.88 -14.80 16.94
C GLU A 367 9.50 -13.98 18.19
N MET A 368 10.06 -12.77 18.33
CA MET A 368 9.76 -11.89 19.47
C MET A 368 8.30 -11.45 19.47
N LEU A 369 7.74 -11.08 18.31
CA LEU A 369 6.34 -10.69 18.19
C LEU A 369 5.41 -11.85 18.60
N ILE A 370 5.64 -13.03 18.04
CA ILE A 370 4.80 -14.22 18.33
C ILE A 370 4.89 -14.57 19.82
N ARG A 371 6.08 -14.60 20.40
CA ARG A 371 6.22 -14.87 21.85
C ARG A 371 5.46 -13.85 22.70
N SER A 372 5.59 -12.57 22.37
CA SER A 372 4.96 -11.50 23.15
C SER A 372 3.43 -11.53 23.06
N LEU A 373 2.88 -11.76 21.87
CA LEU A 373 1.46 -11.59 21.59
C LEU A 373 0.66 -12.88 21.76
N ALA A 374 1.32 -14.03 21.64
CA ALA A 374 0.68 -15.34 21.82
C ALA A 374 0.88 -15.97 23.20
N SER A 375 1.59 -15.33 24.12
CA SER A 375 1.73 -15.80 25.52
C SER A 375 0.48 -15.60 26.35
#